data_84727d9dafa8feb3f1212b46800c9496
#
_entry.id   84727d9dafa8feb3f1212b46800c9496
#
_cell.length_a   1.000
_cell.length_b   1.000
_cell.length_c   1.000
_cell.angle_alpha   90.00
_cell.angle_beta   90.00
_cell.angle_gamma   90.00
#
_symmetry.space_group_name_H-M   'P 1'
#
loop_
_entity.id
_entity.type
_entity.pdbx_description
1 polymer ?
#
loop_
_entity_poly.entity_id
_entity_poly.type
_entity_poly.pdbx_seq_one_letter_code
_entity_poly.pdbx_strand_id
1 'polypeptide(L)'
;MSFASPAVLVALLAVPLVAAVYVVGNRTRTRYAKRFTNPDLLPNVVDRSPGWRRHVPIALLLVGLTVLLVGAARPRALVDVKRENATVVLAIDTSRSMQAIDVRPSRMDAIKLAALKFVKDLPKKYRVGIVDFATQASVAAPATRNRELVQKALEKLTPGGGTALGDGIVTALNVGRAVPREPGRQKGQAGDVPPTTVILFTDGLQEGGEVTAADALKRAIQLHVPINAVLVGSPYGIVRVPRVGGFVQFIRVPADASEVKQIAKLSHGRFYVGPRTADLKPVLSQLKSRIGKTPKKEELSFAFGLGALAFLLAGAALSLIWLRRVP
;
A
#
# COMPACT_ATOMS: atom_id res chain seq x y z
N MET A 1 -4.55 -0.67 -15.99
CA MET A 1 -3.21 -0.97 -16.54
C MET A 1 -2.75 0.20 -17.38
N SER A 2 -1.51 0.63 -17.27
CA SER A 2 -0.91 1.66 -18.13
C SER A 2 0.34 1.08 -18.77
N PHE A 3 0.68 1.53 -19.98
CA PHE A 3 1.90 1.12 -20.66
C PHE A 3 2.96 2.22 -20.54
N ALA A 4 4.22 1.84 -20.27
CA ALA A 4 5.33 2.81 -20.23
C ALA A 4 5.74 3.28 -21.62
N SER A 5 5.63 2.40 -22.62
CA SER A 5 6.02 2.65 -23.99
C SER A 5 4.90 2.27 -24.97
N PRO A 6 3.79 3.05 -25.04
CA PRO A 6 2.64 2.69 -25.88
C PRO A 6 2.96 2.63 -27.37
N ALA A 7 3.98 3.35 -27.84
CA ALA A 7 4.42 3.31 -29.25
C ALA A 7 4.86 1.91 -29.70
N VAL A 8 5.34 1.06 -28.77
CA VAL A 8 5.74 -0.32 -29.09
C VAL A 8 4.54 -1.17 -29.49
N LEU A 9 3.32 -0.81 -29.06
CA LEU A 9 2.10 -1.53 -29.47
C LEU A 9 1.83 -1.45 -30.98
N VAL A 10 2.37 -0.46 -31.68
CA VAL A 10 2.29 -0.39 -33.14
C VAL A 10 2.96 -1.61 -33.79
N ALA A 11 4.01 -2.16 -33.15
CA ALA A 11 4.66 -3.37 -33.63
C ALA A 11 3.74 -4.61 -33.64
N LEU A 12 2.59 -4.58 -32.93
CA LEU A 12 1.57 -5.64 -33.03
C LEU A 12 1.00 -5.79 -34.44
N LEU A 13 1.08 -4.75 -35.27
CA LEU A 13 0.71 -4.84 -36.70
C LEU A 13 1.59 -5.82 -37.49
N ALA A 14 2.79 -6.14 -36.99
CA ALA A 14 3.63 -7.17 -37.61
C ALA A 14 3.01 -8.58 -37.46
N VAL A 15 2.21 -8.84 -36.43
CA VAL A 15 1.61 -10.17 -36.21
C VAL A 15 0.63 -10.54 -37.33
N PRO A 16 -0.38 -9.73 -37.68
CA PRO A 16 -1.24 -10.04 -38.82
C PRO A 16 -0.49 -10.06 -40.15
N LEU A 17 0.56 -9.24 -40.32
CA LEU A 17 1.39 -9.25 -41.51
C LEU A 17 2.11 -10.62 -41.68
N VAL A 18 2.75 -11.12 -40.61
CA VAL A 18 3.41 -12.43 -40.61
C VAL A 18 2.40 -13.55 -40.86
N ALA A 19 1.22 -13.48 -40.23
CA ALA A 19 0.12 -14.41 -40.43
C ALA A 19 -0.34 -14.41 -41.92
N ALA A 20 -0.49 -13.22 -42.52
CA ALA A 20 -0.88 -13.09 -43.92
C ALA A 20 0.17 -13.70 -44.87
N VAL A 21 1.45 -13.38 -44.65
CA VAL A 21 2.57 -13.95 -45.42
C VAL A 21 2.56 -15.50 -45.34
N TYR A 22 2.34 -16.03 -44.14
CA TYR A 22 2.23 -17.47 -43.97
C TYR A 22 1.06 -18.07 -44.76
N VAL A 23 -0.13 -17.49 -44.65
CA VAL A 23 -1.34 -17.97 -45.35
C VAL A 23 -1.17 -17.90 -46.86
N VAL A 24 -0.64 -16.78 -47.38
CA VAL A 24 -0.37 -16.63 -48.80
C VAL A 24 0.67 -17.63 -49.29
N GLY A 25 1.81 -17.75 -48.58
CA GLY A 25 2.86 -18.72 -48.91
C GLY A 25 2.37 -20.17 -48.93
N ASN A 26 1.50 -20.52 -47.95
CA ASN A 26 0.92 -21.86 -47.92
C ASN A 26 -0.09 -22.10 -49.06
N ARG A 27 -0.91 -21.07 -49.40
CA ARG A 27 -1.85 -21.15 -50.55
C ARG A 27 -1.10 -21.28 -51.88
N THR A 28 -0.02 -20.52 -52.05
CA THR A 28 0.79 -20.59 -53.29
C THR A 28 1.46 -21.97 -53.42
N ARG A 29 2.09 -22.49 -52.37
CA ARG A 29 2.69 -23.84 -52.37
C ARG A 29 1.69 -24.93 -52.77
N THR A 30 0.49 -24.88 -52.20
CA THR A 30 -0.56 -25.88 -52.54
C THR A 30 -1.07 -25.70 -53.97
N ARG A 31 -1.11 -24.49 -54.52
CA ARG A 31 -1.46 -24.28 -55.93
C ARG A 31 -0.38 -24.79 -56.89
N TYR A 32 0.91 -24.54 -56.59
CA TYR A 32 2.02 -25.08 -57.40
C TYR A 32 2.07 -26.63 -57.34
N ALA A 33 1.92 -27.23 -56.19
CA ALA A 33 1.89 -28.68 -56.03
C ALA A 33 0.79 -29.32 -56.89
N LYS A 34 -0.42 -28.73 -56.92
CA LYS A 34 -1.54 -29.19 -57.76
C LYS A 34 -1.29 -29.04 -59.28
N ARG A 35 -0.45 -28.08 -59.70
CA ARG A 35 -0.16 -27.82 -61.15
C ARG A 35 0.92 -28.73 -61.73
N PHE A 36 1.85 -29.20 -60.91
CA PHE A 36 3.08 -29.89 -61.39
C PHE A 36 3.14 -31.36 -60.94
N THR A 37 2.16 -31.90 -60.18
CA THR A 37 2.19 -33.28 -59.73
C THR A 37 1.18 -34.09 -60.51
N ASN A 38 1.64 -35.18 -61.12
CA ASN A 38 0.80 -36.13 -61.84
C ASN A 38 -0.13 -36.84 -60.78
N PRO A 39 -1.49 -36.76 -60.92
CA PRO A 39 -2.42 -37.24 -59.89
C PRO A 39 -2.28 -38.72 -59.56
N ASP A 40 -1.79 -39.54 -60.53
CA ASP A 40 -1.72 -40.96 -60.41
C ASP A 40 -0.51 -41.46 -59.55
N LEU A 41 0.46 -40.62 -59.30
CA LEU A 41 1.65 -40.94 -58.48
C LEU A 41 1.58 -40.44 -57.02
N LEU A 42 0.58 -39.65 -56.67
CA LEU A 42 0.41 -39.02 -55.36
C LEU A 42 0.18 -40.01 -54.21
N PRO A 43 -0.57 -41.13 -54.34
CA PRO A 43 -0.89 -41.99 -53.21
C PRO A 43 0.33 -42.74 -52.63
N ASN A 44 1.40 -42.93 -53.41
CA ASN A 44 2.57 -43.74 -53.01
C ASN A 44 3.75 -42.90 -52.47
N VAL A 45 3.72 -41.57 -52.59
CA VAL A 45 4.88 -40.71 -52.25
C VAL A 45 4.57 -39.73 -51.12
N VAL A 46 3.30 -39.49 -50.81
CA VAL A 46 2.93 -38.52 -49.78
C VAL A 46 2.46 -39.25 -48.52
N ASP A 47 3.34 -39.35 -47.53
CA ASP A 47 2.95 -39.61 -46.14
C ASP A 47 1.81 -38.66 -45.74
N ARG A 48 0.84 -39.21 -45.02
CA ARG A 48 -0.40 -38.55 -44.57
C ARG A 48 -0.13 -37.06 -44.27
N SER A 49 -0.79 -36.16 -45.03
CA SER A 49 -0.66 -34.71 -44.77
C SER A 49 -1.03 -34.43 -43.34
N PRO A 50 -0.22 -33.68 -42.57
CA PRO A 50 -0.44 -33.45 -41.13
C PRO A 50 -1.68 -32.62 -40.81
N GLY A 51 -2.54 -32.34 -41.78
CA GLY A 51 -3.83 -31.66 -41.60
C GLY A 51 -3.72 -30.36 -40.84
N TRP A 52 -4.58 -30.16 -39.82
CA TRP A 52 -4.58 -28.95 -39.00
C TRP A 52 -3.35 -28.85 -38.08
N ARG A 53 -2.69 -29.95 -37.76
CA ARG A 53 -1.48 -30.05 -36.90
C ARG A 53 -0.33 -29.15 -37.40
N ARG A 54 -0.23 -28.95 -38.69
CA ARG A 54 0.79 -28.05 -39.30
C ARG A 54 0.63 -26.57 -38.94
N HIS A 55 -0.58 -26.13 -38.52
CA HIS A 55 -0.87 -24.75 -38.21
C HIS A 55 -0.64 -24.42 -36.72
N VAL A 56 -0.66 -25.45 -35.86
CA VAL A 56 -0.53 -25.30 -34.41
C VAL A 56 0.82 -24.69 -33.99
N PRO A 57 1.98 -25.16 -34.49
CA PRO A 57 3.27 -24.57 -34.13
C PRO A 57 3.36 -23.11 -34.49
N ILE A 58 2.87 -22.71 -35.67
CA ILE A 58 2.89 -21.32 -36.13
C ILE A 58 1.92 -20.45 -35.35
N ALA A 59 0.74 -21.00 -35.01
CA ALA A 59 -0.19 -20.28 -34.13
C ALA A 59 0.44 -20.01 -32.75
N LEU A 60 1.14 -20.96 -32.17
CA LEU A 60 1.88 -20.79 -30.91
C LEU A 60 2.99 -19.73 -31.03
N LEU A 61 3.74 -19.74 -32.13
CA LEU A 61 4.78 -18.73 -32.39
C LEU A 61 4.17 -17.32 -32.52
N LEU A 62 3.05 -17.18 -33.22
CA LEU A 62 2.35 -15.89 -33.34
C LEU A 62 1.79 -15.43 -31.99
N VAL A 63 1.26 -16.32 -31.17
CA VAL A 63 0.83 -16.00 -29.79
C VAL A 63 2.05 -15.58 -28.95
N GLY A 64 3.14 -16.34 -29.01
CA GLY A 64 4.38 -16.01 -28.32
C GLY A 64 4.93 -14.63 -28.74
N LEU A 65 4.92 -14.32 -30.04
CA LEU A 65 5.31 -13.02 -30.55
C LEU A 65 4.39 -11.90 -30.05
N THR A 66 3.08 -12.15 -30.03
CA THR A 66 2.10 -11.18 -29.49
C THR A 66 2.36 -10.87 -28.03
N VAL A 67 2.55 -11.91 -27.20
CA VAL A 67 2.84 -11.77 -25.77
C VAL A 67 4.17 -11.05 -25.55
N LEU A 68 5.18 -11.33 -26.38
CA LEU A 68 6.48 -10.65 -26.32
C LEU A 68 6.36 -9.15 -26.63
N LEU A 69 5.63 -8.79 -27.68
CA LEU A 69 5.42 -7.39 -28.06
C LEU A 69 4.62 -6.62 -27.02
N VAL A 70 3.60 -7.24 -26.42
CA VAL A 70 2.86 -6.67 -25.29
C VAL A 70 3.78 -6.49 -24.08
N GLY A 71 4.64 -7.46 -23.79
CA GLY A 71 5.64 -7.34 -22.71
C GLY A 71 6.67 -6.23 -22.96
N ALA A 72 7.09 -6.05 -24.21
CA ALA A 72 8.02 -4.99 -24.62
C ALA A 72 7.39 -3.57 -24.48
N ALA A 73 6.07 -3.43 -24.55
CA ALA A 73 5.35 -2.20 -24.27
C ALA A 73 5.37 -1.79 -22.79
N ARG A 74 5.99 -2.62 -21.91
CA ARG A 74 6.14 -2.41 -20.46
C ARG A 74 4.81 -2.17 -19.75
N PRO A 75 3.92 -3.16 -19.70
CA PRO A 75 2.67 -3.06 -18.97
C PRO A 75 2.95 -2.84 -17.48
N ARG A 76 2.30 -1.83 -16.89
CA ARG A 76 2.38 -1.48 -15.47
C ARG A 76 1.08 -1.80 -14.78
N ALA A 77 1.14 -2.55 -13.70
CA ALA A 77 0.03 -2.79 -12.80
C ALA A 77 0.30 -2.15 -11.44
N LEU A 78 -0.78 -1.75 -10.77
CA LEU A 78 -0.72 -1.34 -9.37
C LEU A 78 -0.63 -2.61 -8.53
N VAL A 79 0.54 -2.87 -7.96
CA VAL A 79 0.77 -3.99 -7.05
C VAL A 79 1.02 -3.42 -5.65
N ASP A 80 0.33 -3.95 -4.66
CA ASP A 80 0.58 -3.59 -3.26
C ASP A 80 1.92 -4.17 -2.80
N VAL A 81 2.97 -3.37 -2.91
CA VAL A 81 4.31 -3.76 -2.45
C VAL A 81 4.44 -3.47 -0.96
N LYS A 82 4.79 -4.47 -0.18
CA LYS A 82 5.19 -4.27 1.21
C LYS A 82 6.49 -3.45 1.23
N ARG A 83 6.41 -2.22 1.68
CA ARG A 83 7.63 -1.46 1.98
C ARG A 83 8.24 -2.00 3.26
N GLU A 84 9.49 -2.36 3.18
CA GLU A 84 10.24 -2.88 4.33
C GLU A 84 10.46 -1.82 5.41
N ASN A 85 10.50 -0.55 5.05
CA ASN A 85 10.77 0.58 5.91
C ASN A 85 9.58 1.55 5.88
N ALA A 86 8.89 1.68 7.01
CA ALA A 86 7.83 2.66 7.20
C ALA A 86 8.07 3.41 8.52
N THR A 87 7.56 4.64 8.58
CA THR A 87 7.54 5.44 9.80
C THR A 87 6.12 5.54 10.32
N VAL A 88 5.92 5.19 11.55
CA VAL A 88 4.65 5.32 12.26
C VAL A 88 4.83 6.35 13.36
N VAL A 89 4.03 7.40 13.35
CA VAL A 89 4.02 8.38 14.43
C VAL A 89 2.71 8.23 15.20
N LEU A 90 2.83 7.94 16.49
CA LEU A 90 1.69 7.91 17.40
C LEU A 90 1.53 9.33 17.96
N ALA A 91 0.45 10.01 17.60
CA ALA A 91 0.04 11.27 18.20
C ALA A 91 -1.00 10.96 19.28
N ILE A 92 -0.63 11.20 20.52
CA ILE A 92 -1.40 10.78 21.68
C ILE A 92 -1.88 12.00 22.42
N ASP A 93 -3.19 12.12 22.55
CA ASP A 93 -3.84 13.10 23.38
C ASP A 93 -3.51 12.84 24.86
N THR A 94 -2.95 13.84 25.51
CA THR A 94 -2.63 13.81 26.93
C THR A 94 -3.42 14.87 27.69
N SER A 95 -4.55 15.32 27.16
CA SER A 95 -5.44 16.28 27.82
C SER A 95 -6.06 15.69 29.11
N ARG A 96 -6.65 16.58 29.91
CA ARG A 96 -7.26 16.19 31.19
C ARG A 96 -8.41 15.18 31.03
N SER A 97 -9.13 15.22 29.93
CA SER A 97 -10.20 14.27 29.61
C SER A 97 -9.72 12.80 29.52
N MET A 98 -8.42 12.58 29.26
CA MET A 98 -7.80 11.26 29.22
C MET A 98 -7.72 10.58 30.59
N GLN A 99 -8.00 11.29 31.69
CA GLN A 99 -8.17 10.71 33.02
C GLN A 99 -9.54 10.03 33.21
N ALA A 100 -10.47 10.18 32.27
CA ALA A 100 -11.79 9.55 32.37
C ALA A 100 -11.71 8.04 32.46
N ILE A 101 -12.63 7.46 33.25
CA ILE A 101 -12.69 6.03 33.58
C ILE A 101 -13.80 5.29 32.83
N ASP A 102 -14.37 5.91 31.82
CA ASP A 102 -15.36 5.27 30.94
C ASP A 102 -14.73 4.19 30.04
N VAL A 103 -13.41 4.22 29.90
CA VAL A 103 -12.55 3.14 29.41
C VAL A 103 -11.65 2.69 30.55
N ARG A 104 -11.65 1.43 30.91
CA ARG A 104 -10.88 0.92 32.06
C ARG A 104 -9.44 0.55 31.67
N PRO A 105 -8.40 0.85 32.50
CA PRO A 105 -8.50 1.52 33.82
C PRO A 105 -8.82 3.00 33.72
N SER A 106 -8.21 3.72 32.77
CA SER A 106 -8.52 5.07 32.29
C SER A 106 -8.34 5.13 30.78
N ARG A 107 -8.83 6.19 30.11
CA ARG A 107 -8.57 6.38 28.67
C ARG A 107 -7.07 6.37 28.37
N MET A 108 -6.26 7.08 29.17
CA MET A 108 -4.81 7.14 29.03
C MET A 108 -4.14 5.78 29.21
N ASP A 109 -4.49 5.04 30.27
CA ASP A 109 -3.87 3.74 30.52
C ASP A 109 -4.23 2.73 29.44
N ALA A 110 -5.47 2.77 28.93
CA ALA A 110 -5.90 1.94 27.82
C ALA A 110 -5.08 2.22 26.55
N ILE A 111 -4.85 3.52 26.23
CA ILE A 111 -4.01 3.92 25.10
C ILE A 111 -2.58 3.46 25.30
N LYS A 112 -1.98 3.66 26.48
CA LYS A 112 -0.60 3.21 26.79
C LYS A 112 -0.45 1.72 26.58
N LEU A 113 -1.32 0.91 27.17
CA LEU A 113 -1.29 -0.56 27.04
C LEU A 113 -1.43 -1.01 25.58
N ALA A 114 -2.35 -0.41 24.86
CA ALA A 114 -2.57 -0.71 23.44
C ALA A 114 -1.39 -0.29 22.57
N ALA A 115 -0.86 0.93 22.77
CA ALA A 115 0.29 1.45 22.03
C ALA A 115 1.56 0.63 22.30
N LEU A 116 1.83 0.26 23.54
CA LEU A 116 2.96 -0.61 23.92
C LEU A 116 2.89 -1.95 23.18
N LYS A 117 1.73 -2.59 23.18
CA LYS A 117 1.54 -3.84 22.46
C LYS A 117 1.69 -3.66 20.95
N PHE A 118 1.08 -2.63 20.39
CA PHE A 118 1.20 -2.30 18.97
C PHE A 118 2.65 -2.11 18.54
N VAL A 119 3.41 -1.29 19.29
CA VAL A 119 4.83 -1.02 19.02
C VAL A 119 5.66 -2.30 19.10
N LYS A 120 5.38 -3.18 20.07
CA LYS A 120 6.05 -4.49 20.20
C LYS A 120 5.77 -5.40 19.01
N ASP A 121 4.56 -5.37 18.49
CA ASP A 121 4.10 -6.22 17.39
C ASP A 121 4.50 -5.69 16.00
N LEU A 122 4.99 -4.43 15.89
CA LEU A 122 5.45 -3.87 14.63
C LEU A 122 6.78 -4.49 14.18
N PRO A 123 7.01 -4.65 12.86
CA PRO A 123 8.29 -5.12 12.34
C PRO A 123 9.45 -4.27 12.84
N LYS A 124 10.58 -4.90 13.20
CA LYS A 124 11.76 -4.20 13.74
C LYS A 124 12.33 -3.13 12.80
N LYS A 125 12.13 -3.29 11.49
CA LYS A 125 12.54 -2.33 10.44
C LYS A 125 11.77 -1.01 10.47
N TYR A 126 10.57 -0.97 11.08
CA TYR A 126 9.75 0.25 11.16
C TYR A 126 10.28 1.21 12.22
N ARG A 127 10.28 2.49 11.90
CA ARG A 127 10.53 3.56 12.86
C ARG A 127 9.24 3.95 13.56
N VAL A 128 9.32 4.23 14.84
CA VAL A 128 8.17 4.70 15.62
C VAL A 128 8.57 5.99 16.32
N GLY A 129 7.75 7.03 16.15
CA GLY A 129 7.83 8.28 16.89
C GLY A 129 6.62 8.42 17.82
N ILE A 130 6.78 9.15 18.93
CA ILE A 130 5.71 9.49 19.86
C ILE A 130 5.63 11.00 19.96
N VAL A 131 4.45 11.52 19.73
CA VAL A 131 4.09 12.93 19.98
C VAL A 131 2.96 12.91 20.98
N ASP A 132 3.09 13.67 22.02
CA ASP A 132 2.01 13.96 22.97
C ASP A 132 1.51 15.37 22.75
N PHE A 133 0.23 15.57 22.97
CA PHE A 133 -0.37 16.90 22.88
C PHE A 133 -1.44 17.10 23.96
N ALA A 134 -1.32 18.22 24.63
CA ALA A 134 -2.26 18.71 25.62
C ALA A 134 -2.52 20.20 25.32
N THR A 135 -2.12 21.12 26.17
CA THR A 135 -2.13 22.58 25.88
C THR A 135 -1.16 22.93 24.75
N GLN A 136 -0.07 22.20 24.62
CA GLN A 136 0.91 22.28 23.53
C GLN A 136 1.28 20.87 23.08
N ALA A 137 1.85 20.77 21.88
CA ALA A 137 2.36 19.50 21.37
C ALA A 137 3.86 19.36 21.61
N SER A 138 4.29 18.18 22.04
CA SER A 138 5.71 17.88 22.27
C SER A 138 6.12 16.52 21.64
N VAL A 139 7.42 16.37 21.43
CA VAL A 139 7.98 15.12 20.89
C VAL A 139 8.50 14.28 22.06
N ALA A 140 7.70 13.33 22.54
CA ALA A 140 8.09 12.41 23.60
C ALA A 140 9.16 11.41 23.12
N ALA A 141 9.13 10.99 21.86
CA ALA A 141 10.20 10.20 21.24
C ALA A 141 10.32 10.52 19.75
N PRO A 142 11.54 10.79 19.22
CA PRO A 142 11.75 10.94 17.79
C PRO A 142 11.52 9.61 17.07
N ALA A 143 11.31 9.66 15.74
CA ALA A 143 11.08 8.46 14.93
C ALA A 143 12.33 7.55 14.93
N THR A 144 12.32 6.50 15.74
CA THR A 144 13.45 5.60 15.98
C THR A 144 13.08 4.13 15.82
N ARG A 145 14.08 3.27 15.59
CA ARG A 145 13.94 1.81 15.64
C ARG A 145 14.19 1.25 17.06
N ASN A 146 14.69 2.07 17.97
CA ASN A 146 14.91 1.69 19.36
C ASN A 146 13.57 1.58 20.11
N ARG A 147 13.09 0.36 20.33
CA ARG A 147 11.80 0.09 20.97
C ARG A 147 11.79 0.43 22.46
N GLU A 148 12.92 0.32 23.13
CA GLU A 148 13.03 0.65 24.55
C GLU A 148 12.82 2.15 24.78
N LEU A 149 13.40 3.01 23.92
CA LEU A 149 13.21 4.45 24.00
C LEU A 149 11.72 4.81 23.79
N VAL A 150 11.08 4.20 22.80
CA VAL A 150 9.65 4.42 22.52
C VAL A 150 8.80 3.93 23.71
N GLN A 151 9.12 2.80 24.29
CA GLN A 151 8.41 2.23 25.43
C GLN A 151 8.51 3.13 26.66
N LYS A 152 9.73 3.59 27.00
CA LYS A 152 9.95 4.52 28.11
C LYS A 152 9.23 5.85 27.90
N ALA A 153 9.15 6.34 26.64
CA ALA A 153 8.38 7.54 26.33
C ALA A 153 6.89 7.36 26.58
N LEU A 154 6.32 6.24 26.12
CA LEU A 154 4.90 5.91 26.37
C LEU A 154 4.56 5.80 27.86
N GLU A 155 5.44 5.19 28.65
CA GLU A 155 5.24 5.02 30.09
C GLU A 155 5.22 6.38 30.84
N LYS A 156 6.02 7.35 30.38
CA LYS A 156 6.14 8.67 30.99
C LYS A 156 5.00 9.63 30.66
N LEU A 157 4.14 9.34 29.69
CA LEU A 157 3.03 10.21 29.35
C LEU A 157 2.10 10.39 30.56
N THR A 158 1.75 11.63 30.86
CA THR A 158 0.85 11.95 31.97
C THR A 158 -0.27 12.88 31.47
N PRO A 159 -1.52 12.60 31.81
CA PRO A 159 -2.62 13.43 31.35
C PRO A 159 -2.69 14.77 32.12
N GLY A 160 -2.89 15.86 31.38
CA GLY A 160 -3.05 17.22 31.93
C GLY A 160 -3.23 18.28 30.87
N GLY A 161 -3.79 19.41 31.22
CA GLY A 161 -3.96 20.54 30.30
C GLY A 161 -5.19 20.46 29.39
N GLY A 162 -5.19 21.27 28.33
CA GLY A 162 -6.20 21.32 27.26
C GLY A 162 -5.89 20.35 26.11
N THR A 163 -6.41 20.63 24.90
CA THR A 163 -6.27 19.75 23.73
C THR A 163 -5.88 20.57 22.49
N ALA A 164 -4.58 20.64 22.17
CA ALA A 164 -4.05 21.29 20.97
C ALA A 164 -3.93 20.25 19.82
N LEU A 165 -5.06 19.79 19.31
CA LEU A 165 -5.15 18.72 18.31
C LEU A 165 -4.39 19.06 17.02
N GLY A 166 -4.56 20.28 16.50
CA GLY A 166 -3.89 20.74 15.29
C GLY A 166 -2.37 20.74 15.44
N ASP A 167 -1.85 21.24 16.57
CA ASP A 167 -0.41 21.26 16.87
C ASP A 167 0.13 19.82 16.99
N GLY A 168 -0.62 18.93 17.63
CA GLY A 168 -0.29 17.50 17.72
C GLY A 168 -0.12 16.85 16.36
N ILE A 169 -1.04 17.10 15.43
CA ILE A 169 -0.97 16.60 14.06
C ILE A 169 0.24 17.18 13.33
N VAL A 170 0.45 18.49 13.37
CA VAL A 170 1.59 19.14 12.69
C VAL A 170 2.92 18.65 13.23
N THR A 171 3.04 18.52 14.54
CA THR A 171 4.24 17.97 15.18
C THR A 171 4.49 16.53 14.76
N ALA A 172 3.45 15.69 14.69
CA ALA A 172 3.55 14.32 14.22
C ALA A 172 3.99 14.24 12.74
N LEU A 173 3.47 15.12 11.87
CA LEU A 173 3.91 15.22 10.49
C LEU A 173 5.39 15.61 10.39
N ASN A 174 5.84 16.56 11.20
CA ASN A 174 7.24 16.99 11.24
C ASN A 174 8.16 15.86 11.71
N VAL A 175 7.80 15.13 12.78
CA VAL A 175 8.54 13.95 13.27
C VAL A 175 8.66 12.88 12.19
N GLY A 176 7.58 12.63 11.45
CA GLY A 176 7.59 11.65 10.35
C GLY A 176 8.51 12.05 9.20
N ARG A 177 8.70 13.35 8.93
CA ARG A 177 9.56 13.89 7.88
C ARG A 177 11.02 14.05 8.31
N ALA A 178 11.29 14.25 9.59
CA ALA A 178 12.62 14.41 10.14
C ALA A 178 13.45 13.13 10.12
N VAL A 179 12.91 12.03 9.57
CA VAL A 179 13.59 10.74 9.47
C VAL A 179 14.79 10.85 8.53
N PRO A 180 16.01 10.48 8.97
CA PRO A 180 17.17 10.48 8.11
C PRO A 180 16.98 9.58 6.90
N ARG A 181 17.44 10.05 5.74
CA ARG A 181 17.44 9.28 4.49
C ARG A 181 18.31 8.05 4.63
N GLU A 182 17.93 6.97 3.99
CA GLU A 182 18.79 5.80 3.94
C GLU A 182 19.99 6.04 3.02
N PRO A 183 21.21 5.62 3.44
CA PRO A 183 22.40 5.74 2.61
C PRO A 183 22.19 5.06 1.25
N GLY A 184 22.58 5.73 0.16
CA GLY A 184 22.53 5.19 -1.21
C GLY A 184 21.31 5.56 -2.05
N ARG A 185 20.35 6.31 -1.53
CA ARG A 185 19.22 6.83 -2.33
C ARG A 185 19.46 8.27 -2.81
N GLN A 186 19.30 8.50 -4.11
CA GLN A 186 19.43 9.84 -4.71
C GLN A 186 18.21 10.71 -4.41
N LYS A 187 18.47 12.02 -4.20
CA LYS A 187 17.45 13.04 -3.95
C LYS A 187 16.51 13.13 -5.17
N GLY A 188 15.19 12.98 -4.96
CA GLY A 188 14.20 13.13 -6.03
C GLY A 188 13.67 11.83 -6.62
N GLN A 189 14.16 10.65 -6.23
CA GLN A 189 13.54 9.39 -6.65
C GLN A 189 12.23 9.13 -5.91
N ALA A 190 11.22 8.63 -6.61
CA ALA A 190 9.95 8.23 -6.00
C ALA A 190 10.21 7.21 -4.86
N GLY A 191 9.95 7.63 -3.61
CA GLY A 191 10.24 6.84 -2.41
C GLY A 191 11.44 7.32 -1.57
N ASP A 192 11.94 8.52 -1.83
CA ASP A 192 13.06 9.17 -1.12
C ASP A 192 12.80 9.35 0.39
N VAL A 193 11.54 9.52 0.78
CA VAL A 193 11.12 9.57 2.18
C VAL A 193 10.37 8.29 2.54
N PRO A 194 10.70 7.60 3.67
CA PRO A 194 9.92 6.45 4.11
C PRO A 194 8.45 6.84 4.24
N PRO A 195 7.50 5.97 3.81
CA PRO A 195 6.10 6.28 3.95
C PRO A 195 5.78 6.50 5.42
N THR A 196 5.27 7.68 5.72
CA THR A 196 4.86 8.06 7.06
C THR A 196 3.36 7.83 7.21
N THR A 197 2.95 7.32 8.36
CA THR A 197 1.56 7.18 8.77
C THR A 197 1.42 7.73 10.17
N VAL A 198 0.44 8.60 10.39
CA VAL A 198 0.10 9.09 11.72
C VAL A 198 -1.05 8.25 12.27
N ILE A 199 -0.93 7.84 13.54
CA ILE A 199 -2.03 7.23 14.31
C ILE A 199 -2.35 8.21 15.43
N LEU A 200 -3.52 8.80 15.33
CA LEU A 200 -4.03 9.79 16.26
C LEU A 200 -4.93 9.12 17.30
N PHE A 201 -4.61 9.25 18.58
CA PHE A 201 -5.44 8.84 19.70
C PHE A 201 -5.97 10.08 20.40
N THR A 202 -7.26 10.28 20.42
CA THR A 202 -7.92 11.46 21.04
C THR A 202 -9.36 11.12 21.39
N ASP A 203 -9.98 11.91 22.23
CA ASP A 203 -11.44 11.90 22.46
C ASP A 203 -12.21 12.91 21.58
N GLY A 204 -11.49 13.66 20.75
CA GLY A 204 -12.06 14.37 19.61
C GLY A 204 -12.29 15.89 19.76
N LEU A 205 -12.12 16.46 20.93
CA LEU A 205 -12.35 17.89 21.13
C LEU A 205 -11.06 18.70 21.02
N GLN A 206 -11.05 19.74 20.18
CA GLN A 206 -9.97 20.73 20.20
C GLN A 206 -10.36 21.88 21.15
N GLU A 207 -9.56 22.10 22.20
CA GLU A 207 -9.79 23.18 23.19
C GLU A 207 -8.74 24.29 23.15
N GLY A 208 -7.82 24.26 22.18
CA GLY A 208 -6.74 25.25 22.08
C GLY A 208 -5.73 24.91 21.01
N GLY A 209 -4.56 25.53 21.09
CA GLY A 209 -3.45 25.36 20.14
C GLY A 209 -3.28 26.55 19.20
N GLU A 210 -2.10 26.65 18.58
CA GLU A 210 -1.77 27.71 17.60
C GLU A 210 -2.28 27.34 16.21
N VAL A 211 -2.35 26.04 15.89
CA VAL A 211 -2.79 25.53 14.60
C VAL A 211 -4.17 24.92 14.72
N THR A 212 -5.06 25.27 13.80
CA THR A 212 -6.38 24.64 13.74
C THR A 212 -6.26 23.19 13.18
N ALA A 213 -7.17 22.32 13.60
CA ALA A 213 -7.24 20.96 13.05
C ALA A 213 -7.45 20.96 11.52
N ALA A 214 -8.16 21.96 10.98
CA ALA A 214 -8.36 22.13 9.54
C ALA A 214 -7.06 22.47 8.80
N ASP A 215 -6.21 23.34 9.34
CA ASP A 215 -4.93 23.68 8.71
C ASP A 215 -3.91 22.55 8.84
N ALA A 216 -3.91 21.84 9.96
CA ALA A 216 -3.14 20.63 10.13
C ALA A 216 -3.54 19.54 9.11
N LEU A 217 -4.83 19.36 8.86
CA LEU A 217 -5.37 18.46 7.84
C LEU A 217 -4.93 18.86 6.42
N LYS A 218 -5.02 20.16 6.05
CA LYS A 218 -4.52 20.65 4.75
C LYS A 218 -3.05 20.25 4.56
N ARG A 219 -2.24 20.43 5.60
CA ARG A 219 -0.81 20.05 5.57
C ARG A 219 -0.61 18.55 5.43
N ALA A 220 -1.41 17.72 6.10
CA ALA A 220 -1.35 16.27 5.95
C ALA A 220 -1.68 15.83 4.52
N ILE A 221 -2.70 16.43 3.90
CA ILE A 221 -3.10 16.18 2.50
C ILE A 221 -1.98 16.58 1.54
N GLN A 222 -1.39 17.77 1.68
CA GLN A 222 -0.26 18.24 0.86
C GLN A 222 0.95 17.30 0.94
N LEU A 223 1.19 16.73 2.12
CA LEU A 223 2.30 15.82 2.38
C LEU A 223 1.97 14.37 2.01
N HIS A 224 0.75 14.06 1.59
CA HIS A 224 0.24 12.70 1.31
C HIS A 224 0.45 11.75 2.49
N VAL A 225 0.30 12.24 3.72
CA VAL A 225 0.44 11.45 4.96
C VAL A 225 -0.95 11.07 5.46
N PRO A 226 -1.33 9.79 5.45
CA PRO A 226 -2.61 9.35 5.99
C PRO A 226 -2.61 9.44 7.51
N ILE A 227 -3.71 9.99 8.07
CA ILE A 227 -3.96 10.06 9.51
C ILE A 227 -5.03 9.03 9.85
N ASN A 228 -4.63 7.97 10.55
CA ASN A 228 -5.58 7.01 11.10
C ASN A 228 -5.97 7.47 12.50
N ALA A 229 -7.24 7.70 12.71
CA ALA A 229 -7.72 8.22 13.97
C ALA A 229 -8.45 7.16 14.80
N VAL A 230 -8.13 7.10 16.05
CA VAL A 230 -8.74 6.22 17.05
C VAL A 230 -9.40 7.10 18.11
N LEU A 231 -10.72 7.15 18.07
CA LEU A 231 -11.51 7.82 19.11
C LEU A 231 -11.53 6.97 20.36
N VAL A 232 -11.12 7.53 21.48
CA VAL A 232 -11.09 6.85 22.77
C VAL A 232 -12.04 7.55 23.73
N GLY A 233 -12.97 6.79 24.29
CA GLY A 233 -13.97 7.30 25.21
C GLY A 233 -15.40 7.10 24.73
N SER A 234 -16.32 7.52 25.57
CA SER A 234 -17.76 7.44 25.33
C SER A 234 -18.41 8.84 25.44
N PRO A 235 -19.64 9.02 24.95
CA PRO A 235 -20.40 10.26 25.14
C PRO A 235 -20.71 10.57 26.62
N TYR A 236 -20.47 9.61 27.51
CA TYR A 236 -20.79 9.71 28.93
C TYR A 236 -19.54 9.75 29.83
N GLY A 237 -18.36 10.09 29.26
CA GLY A 237 -17.11 10.17 30.01
C GLY A 237 -17.19 11.16 31.17
N ILE A 238 -16.62 10.80 32.32
CA ILE A 238 -16.58 11.63 33.52
C ILE A 238 -15.16 11.59 34.08
N VAL A 239 -14.62 12.78 34.39
CA VAL A 239 -13.36 12.94 35.11
C VAL A 239 -13.65 13.38 36.55
N ARG A 240 -12.91 12.83 37.51
CA ARG A 240 -12.94 13.21 38.91
C ARG A 240 -11.82 14.22 39.17
N VAL A 241 -12.18 15.44 39.56
CA VAL A 241 -11.24 16.50 39.87
C VAL A 241 -11.28 16.78 41.38
N PRO A 242 -10.20 16.45 42.10
CA PRO A 242 -10.10 16.82 43.52
C PRO A 242 -10.10 18.37 43.68
N ARG A 243 -10.86 18.90 44.63
CA ARG A 243 -10.90 20.30 44.99
C ARG A 243 -10.40 20.49 46.39
N VAL A 244 -9.99 21.73 46.68
CA VAL A 244 -9.60 22.19 48.03
C VAL A 244 -10.75 21.87 48.99
N GLY A 245 -10.44 21.31 50.16
CA GLY A 245 -11.45 20.92 51.17
C GLY A 245 -11.95 19.49 51.05
N GLY A 246 -11.31 18.62 50.24
CA GLY A 246 -11.64 17.19 50.11
C GLY A 246 -12.84 16.87 49.20
N PHE A 247 -13.44 17.88 48.62
CA PHE A 247 -14.54 17.70 47.67
C PHE A 247 -14.04 17.18 46.33
N VAL A 248 -14.85 16.31 45.68
CA VAL A 248 -14.59 15.79 44.32
C VAL A 248 -15.61 16.35 43.36
N GLN A 249 -15.15 17.09 42.37
CA GLN A 249 -15.99 17.59 41.29
C GLN A 249 -15.99 16.58 40.15
N PHE A 250 -17.19 16.26 39.67
CA PHE A 250 -17.36 15.41 38.47
C PHE A 250 -17.57 16.30 37.26
N ILE A 251 -16.66 16.21 36.28
CA ILE A 251 -16.73 16.97 35.04
C ILE A 251 -17.06 16.00 33.90
N ARG A 252 -18.11 16.32 33.14
CA ARG A 252 -18.43 15.53 31.93
C ARG A 252 -17.44 15.88 30.83
N VAL A 253 -16.91 14.84 30.18
CA VAL A 253 -15.95 14.91 29.08
C VAL A 253 -16.40 13.96 27.96
N PRO A 254 -17.45 14.36 27.21
CA PRO A 254 -17.96 13.52 26.14
C PRO A 254 -16.91 13.36 25.04
N ALA A 255 -16.79 12.16 24.46
CA ALA A 255 -15.99 11.98 23.26
C ALA A 255 -16.80 12.39 22.03
N ASP A 256 -16.19 13.19 21.13
CA ASP A 256 -16.81 13.65 19.88
C ASP A 256 -16.04 13.11 18.67
N ALA A 257 -16.78 12.40 17.82
CA ALA A 257 -16.22 11.79 16.62
C ALA A 257 -16.18 12.71 15.40
N SER A 258 -16.85 13.84 15.43
CA SER A 258 -17.17 14.66 14.24
C SER A 258 -15.92 15.11 13.50
N GLU A 259 -15.06 15.83 14.17
CA GLU A 259 -13.83 16.41 13.59
C GLU A 259 -12.81 15.32 13.29
N VAL A 260 -12.63 14.38 14.21
CA VAL A 260 -11.64 13.29 14.09
C VAL A 260 -11.96 12.36 12.92
N LYS A 261 -13.25 12.06 12.70
CA LYS A 261 -13.73 11.27 11.55
C LYS A 261 -13.48 11.98 10.24
N GLN A 262 -13.67 13.30 10.21
CA GLN A 262 -13.42 14.13 9.02
C GLN A 262 -11.93 14.18 8.69
N ILE A 263 -11.06 14.39 9.69
CA ILE A 263 -9.60 14.35 9.54
C ILE A 263 -9.15 13.03 8.94
N ALA A 264 -9.58 11.91 9.50
CA ALA A 264 -9.22 10.60 8.99
C ALA A 264 -9.67 10.39 7.55
N LYS A 265 -10.93 10.72 7.22
CA LYS A 265 -11.49 10.53 5.88
C LYS A 265 -10.76 11.36 4.82
N LEU A 266 -10.54 12.64 5.07
CA LEU A 266 -9.95 13.57 4.10
C LEU A 266 -8.44 13.39 3.92
N SER A 267 -7.73 12.88 4.93
CA SER A 267 -6.31 12.50 4.83
C SER A 267 -6.07 11.11 4.22
N HIS A 268 -7.11 10.45 3.69
CA HIS A 268 -7.06 9.07 3.19
C HIS A 268 -6.68 8.02 4.25
N GLY A 269 -6.83 8.36 5.53
CA GLY A 269 -6.71 7.43 6.64
C GLY A 269 -8.04 6.74 6.98
N ARG A 270 -8.12 6.15 8.15
CA ARG A 270 -9.32 5.49 8.66
C ARG A 270 -9.67 5.98 10.05
N PHE A 271 -10.96 6.00 10.31
CA PHE A 271 -11.52 6.28 11.61
C PHE A 271 -11.91 4.97 12.31
N TYR A 272 -11.54 4.85 13.56
CA TYR A 272 -11.86 3.74 14.45
C TYR A 272 -12.43 4.28 15.74
N VAL A 273 -13.41 3.59 16.28
CA VAL A 273 -13.92 3.83 17.63
C VAL A 273 -13.29 2.79 18.55
N GLY A 274 -12.57 3.24 19.57
CA GLY A 274 -12.01 2.38 20.58
C GLY A 274 -13.14 1.69 21.37
N PRO A 275 -13.02 0.38 21.69
CA PRO A 275 -13.99 -0.29 22.54
C PRO A 275 -13.95 0.30 23.95
N ARG A 276 -15.05 0.17 24.69
CA ARG A 276 -15.18 0.59 26.11
C ARG A 276 -14.25 -0.17 27.06
N THR A 277 -13.63 -1.23 26.60
CA THR A 277 -12.59 -2.00 27.29
C THR A 277 -11.23 -1.76 26.63
N ALA A 278 -10.14 -1.90 27.38
CA ALA A 278 -8.75 -1.68 26.91
C ALA A 278 -8.32 -2.55 25.70
N ASP A 279 -9.24 -3.24 25.04
CA ASP A 279 -8.94 -4.12 23.92
C ASP A 279 -8.97 -3.37 22.57
N LEU A 280 -8.02 -2.45 22.39
CA LEU A 280 -7.75 -1.81 21.10
C LEU A 280 -7.06 -2.77 20.09
N LYS A 281 -6.86 -4.04 20.48
CA LYS A 281 -6.20 -5.07 19.65
C LYS A 281 -6.78 -5.21 18.24
N PRO A 282 -8.12 -5.30 18.04
CA PRO A 282 -8.69 -5.46 16.71
C PRO A 282 -8.39 -4.26 15.81
N VAL A 283 -8.47 -3.05 16.36
CA VAL A 283 -8.20 -1.79 15.66
C VAL A 283 -6.73 -1.74 15.22
N LEU A 284 -5.82 -2.04 16.14
CA LEU A 284 -4.38 -1.98 15.87
C LEU A 284 -3.91 -3.12 14.95
N SER A 285 -4.54 -4.29 14.98
CA SER A 285 -4.24 -5.38 14.04
C SER A 285 -4.65 -5.03 12.62
N GLN A 286 -5.79 -4.37 12.42
CA GLN A 286 -6.20 -3.87 11.11
C GLN A 286 -5.26 -2.78 10.60
N LEU A 287 -4.82 -1.86 11.47
CA LEU A 287 -3.81 -0.85 11.14
C LEU A 287 -2.50 -1.50 10.72
N LYS A 288 -1.99 -2.46 11.50
CA LYS A 288 -0.74 -3.19 11.21
C LYS A 288 -0.76 -3.85 9.83
N SER A 289 -1.87 -4.44 9.42
CA SER A 289 -1.98 -5.12 8.12
C SER A 289 -1.86 -4.17 6.92
N ARG A 290 -2.06 -2.87 7.12
CA ARG A 290 -2.06 -1.84 6.08
C ARG A 290 -0.84 -0.92 6.10
N ILE A 291 -0.24 -0.73 7.26
CA ILE A 291 0.99 0.08 7.39
C ILE A 291 2.09 -0.58 6.55
N GLY A 292 2.66 0.21 5.65
CA GLY A 292 3.72 -0.26 4.75
C GLY A 292 3.26 -0.90 3.45
N LYS A 293 1.96 -0.95 3.15
CA LYS A 293 1.45 -1.26 1.82
C LYS A 293 1.29 0.05 1.04
N THR A 294 2.03 0.19 -0.03
CA THR A 294 1.84 1.31 -0.96
C THR A 294 1.59 0.75 -2.35
N PRO A 295 0.57 1.21 -3.07
CA PRO A 295 0.39 0.84 -4.46
C PRO A 295 1.58 1.37 -5.24
N LYS A 296 2.42 0.49 -5.75
CA LYS A 296 3.52 0.81 -6.65
C LYS A 296 3.18 0.30 -8.03
N LYS A 297 3.39 1.14 -9.04
CA LYS A 297 3.33 0.68 -10.43
C LYS A 297 4.55 -0.21 -10.68
N GLU A 298 4.37 -1.51 -10.71
CA GLU A 298 5.43 -2.45 -11.10
C GLU A 298 5.28 -2.84 -12.57
N GLU A 299 6.43 -3.02 -13.22
CA GLU A 299 6.48 -3.45 -14.60
C GLU A 299 6.35 -4.98 -14.64
N LEU A 300 5.35 -5.47 -15.37
CA LEU A 300 5.09 -6.90 -15.53
C LEU A 300 5.84 -7.51 -16.71
N SER A 301 6.77 -6.77 -17.34
CA SER A 301 7.51 -7.20 -18.55
C SER A 301 8.16 -8.56 -18.40
N PHE A 302 8.68 -8.87 -17.20
CA PHE A 302 9.31 -10.17 -16.93
C PHE A 302 8.32 -11.35 -17.02
N ALA A 303 7.11 -11.19 -16.47
CA ALA A 303 6.08 -12.24 -16.54
C ALA A 303 5.62 -12.50 -17.99
N PHE A 304 5.44 -11.41 -18.77
CA PHE A 304 5.13 -11.52 -20.20
C PHE A 304 6.29 -12.15 -20.99
N GLY A 305 7.55 -11.83 -20.64
CA GLY A 305 8.74 -12.46 -21.26
C GLY A 305 8.80 -13.96 -21.02
N LEU A 306 8.56 -14.42 -19.79
CA LEU A 306 8.49 -15.85 -19.47
C LEU A 306 7.34 -16.54 -20.20
N GLY A 307 6.16 -15.93 -20.24
CA GLY A 307 5.01 -16.45 -20.98
C GLY A 307 5.30 -16.57 -22.48
N ALA A 308 5.90 -15.56 -23.09
CA ALA A 308 6.30 -15.58 -24.50
C ALA A 308 7.30 -16.72 -24.77
N LEU A 309 8.32 -16.86 -23.93
CA LEU A 309 9.32 -17.92 -24.04
C LEU A 309 8.67 -19.33 -24.00
N ALA A 310 7.72 -19.54 -23.11
CA ALA A 310 7.00 -20.81 -23.01
C ALA A 310 6.25 -21.14 -24.31
N PHE A 311 5.54 -20.15 -24.90
CA PHE A 311 4.84 -20.35 -26.18
C PHE A 311 5.81 -20.61 -27.35
N LEU A 312 6.93 -19.88 -27.40
CA LEU A 312 7.95 -20.07 -28.43
C LEU A 312 8.60 -21.45 -28.35
N LEU A 313 8.97 -21.91 -27.16
CA LEU A 313 9.54 -23.22 -26.94
C LEU A 313 8.54 -24.35 -27.27
N ALA A 314 7.27 -24.20 -26.86
CA ALA A 314 6.21 -25.16 -27.20
C ALA A 314 5.98 -25.22 -28.70
N GLY A 315 5.95 -24.08 -29.39
CA GLY A 315 5.81 -24.02 -30.85
C GLY A 315 6.98 -24.66 -31.57
N ALA A 316 8.21 -24.40 -31.12
CA ALA A 316 9.42 -25.02 -31.69
C ALA A 316 9.44 -26.54 -31.45
N ALA A 317 9.14 -26.98 -30.22
CA ALA A 317 9.09 -28.40 -29.88
C ALA A 317 8.03 -29.18 -30.72
N LEU A 318 6.81 -28.62 -30.83
CA LEU A 318 5.78 -29.23 -31.66
C LEU A 318 6.12 -29.25 -33.15
N SER A 319 6.81 -28.22 -33.63
CA SER A 319 7.31 -28.16 -35.01
C SER A 319 8.31 -29.28 -35.28
N LEU A 320 9.26 -29.50 -34.37
CA LEU A 320 10.24 -30.59 -34.46
C LEU A 320 9.58 -32.00 -34.41
N ILE A 321 8.64 -32.16 -33.46
CA ILE A 321 8.00 -33.49 -33.27
C ILE A 321 7.07 -33.81 -34.43
N TRP A 322 6.24 -32.87 -34.91
CA TRP A 322 5.18 -33.16 -35.87
C TRP A 322 5.62 -32.97 -37.32
N LEU A 323 6.51 -32.02 -37.58
CA LEU A 323 6.91 -31.64 -38.93
C LEU A 323 8.34 -32.05 -39.27
N ARG A 324 9.13 -32.52 -38.26
CA ARG A 324 10.56 -32.82 -38.40
C ARG A 324 11.36 -31.68 -39.08
N ARG A 325 10.93 -30.44 -38.89
CA ARG A 325 11.54 -29.25 -39.45
C ARG A 325 11.66 -28.18 -38.35
N VAL A 326 12.77 -27.45 -38.40
CA VAL A 326 12.91 -26.25 -37.59
C VAL A 326 11.98 -25.18 -38.19
N PRO A 327 11.22 -24.44 -37.37
CA PRO A 327 10.27 -23.43 -37.82
C PRO A 327 10.91 -22.26 -38.54
#